data_aca5b05b4f8b13d16f31bbd2464ae60e
#
_entry.id   aca5b05b4f8b13d16f31bbd2464ae60e
#
_cell.length_a   1.000
_cell.length_b   1.000
_cell.length_c   1.000
_cell.angle_alpha   90.00
_cell.angle_beta   90.00
_cell.angle_gamma   90.00
#
_symmetry.space_group_name_H-M   'P 1'
#
loop_
_entity.id
_entity.type
_entity.pdbx_description
1 polymer ?
#
loop_
_entity_poly.entity_id
_entity_poly.type
_entity_poly.pdbx_seq_one_letter_code
_entity_poly.pdbx_strand_id
1 'polypeptide(L)'
;MNSDCVFQYIRYACYFYQPSKPNKKKISELIKAIPFFMNEEDQNILFEIIVNNPIHCYYDKAELMNEYGYLLYKKFNTAKKAHIKDYEEYKNEIYPKDDMYKQRRTHTLFFVCIVLLIFFYIYKIK
;
A
#
# COMPACT_ATOMS: atom_id res chain seq x y z
N MET A 1 12.42 -13.27 1.56
CA MET A 1 11.97 -11.87 1.69
C MET A 1 11.68 -11.57 3.16
N ASN A 2 12.15 -10.44 3.63
CA ASN A 2 11.92 -10.00 5.00
C ASN A 2 10.42 -9.75 5.25
N SER A 3 9.91 -10.14 6.43
CA SER A 3 8.50 -9.96 6.79
C SER A 3 8.05 -8.49 6.73
N ASP A 4 8.91 -7.54 7.09
CA ASP A 4 8.59 -6.12 7.00
C ASP A 4 8.30 -5.68 5.57
N CYS A 5 9.08 -6.16 4.61
CA CYS A 5 8.86 -5.88 3.19
C CYS A 5 7.55 -6.49 2.69
N VAL A 6 7.22 -7.70 3.14
CA VAL A 6 5.98 -8.39 2.78
C VAL A 6 4.78 -7.60 3.26
N PHE A 7 4.78 -7.16 4.53
CA PHE A 7 3.65 -6.41 5.08
C PHE A 7 3.56 -4.99 4.52
N GLN A 8 4.68 -4.39 4.15
CA GLN A 8 4.66 -3.13 3.42
C GLN A 8 3.96 -3.29 2.06
N TYR A 9 4.26 -4.37 1.34
CA TYR A 9 3.62 -4.69 0.07
C TYR A 9 2.12 -4.96 0.24
N ILE A 10 1.73 -5.76 1.22
CA ILE A 10 0.32 -6.02 1.55
C ILE A 10 -0.42 -4.72 1.86
N ARG A 11 0.19 -3.85 2.64
CA ARG A 11 -0.40 -2.56 3.00
C ARG A 11 -0.69 -1.70 1.77
N TYR A 12 0.26 -1.60 0.84
CA TYR A 12 0.05 -0.87 -0.40
C TYR A 12 -1.01 -1.51 -1.29
N ALA A 13 -0.98 -2.82 -1.44
CA ALA A 13 -1.97 -3.53 -2.24
C ALA A 13 -3.39 -3.32 -1.70
N CYS A 14 -3.56 -3.35 -0.38
CA CYS A 14 -4.85 -3.11 0.26
C CYS A 14 -5.29 -1.65 0.16
N TYR A 15 -4.37 -0.71 0.26
CA TYR A 15 -4.67 0.73 0.17
C TYR A 15 -5.16 1.13 -1.22
N PHE A 16 -4.53 0.61 -2.28
CA PHE A 16 -4.91 0.93 -3.65
C PHE A 16 -6.02 0.05 -4.22
N TYR A 17 -6.51 -0.89 -3.42
CA TYR A 17 -7.56 -1.80 -3.86
C TYR A 17 -8.88 -1.08 -4.14
N GLN A 18 -9.46 -1.38 -5.31
CA GLN A 18 -10.80 -0.92 -5.70
C GLN A 18 -11.69 -2.14 -5.91
N PRO A 19 -12.84 -2.23 -5.23
CA PRO A 19 -13.74 -3.38 -5.39
C PRO A 19 -14.29 -3.47 -6.81
N SER A 20 -13.88 -4.50 -7.53
CA SER A 20 -14.43 -4.86 -8.83
C SER A 20 -14.30 -6.36 -8.98
N LYS A 21 -15.10 -6.96 -9.86
CA LYS A 21 -15.06 -8.42 -10.06
C LYS A 21 -13.64 -8.92 -10.40
N PRO A 22 -12.92 -8.33 -11.37
CA PRO A 22 -11.55 -8.76 -11.64
C PRO A 22 -10.57 -8.47 -10.51
N ASN A 23 -10.73 -7.35 -9.80
CA ASN A 23 -9.83 -6.99 -8.70
C ASN A 23 -10.02 -7.89 -7.48
N LYS A 24 -11.24 -8.34 -7.20
CA LYS A 24 -11.51 -9.32 -6.14
C LYS A 24 -10.75 -10.61 -6.39
N LYS A 25 -10.75 -11.09 -7.61
CA LYS A 25 -10.00 -12.30 -7.99
C LYS A 25 -8.50 -12.08 -7.85
N LYS A 26 -7.98 -10.98 -8.36
CA LYS A 26 -6.55 -10.66 -8.33
C LYS A 26 -6.02 -10.45 -6.92
N ILE A 27 -6.74 -9.74 -6.06
CA ILE A 27 -6.29 -9.55 -4.68
C ILE A 27 -6.31 -10.85 -3.88
N SER A 28 -7.29 -11.72 -4.14
CA SER A 28 -7.34 -13.06 -3.53
C SER A 28 -6.13 -13.90 -3.94
N GLU A 29 -5.80 -13.91 -5.22
CA GLU A 29 -4.65 -14.65 -5.75
C GLU A 29 -3.35 -14.10 -5.18
N LEU A 30 -3.21 -12.79 -5.11
CA LEU A 30 -2.03 -12.12 -4.57
C LEU A 30 -1.79 -12.49 -3.10
N ILE A 31 -2.80 -12.35 -2.27
CA ILE A 31 -2.68 -12.64 -0.83
C ILE A 31 -2.33 -14.11 -0.59
N LYS A 32 -2.91 -15.02 -1.37
CA LYS A 32 -2.60 -16.45 -1.26
C LYS A 32 -1.17 -16.76 -1.73
N ALA A 33 -0.62 -15.99 -2.67
CA ALA A 33 0.70 -16.23 -3.21
C ALA A 33 1.83 -15.63 -2.36
N ILE A 34 1.57 -14.54 -1.66
CA ILE A 34 2.58 -13.80 -0.89
C ILE A 34 3.37 -14.67 0.11
N PRO A 35 2.74 -15.58 0.88
CA PRO A 35 3.49 -16.40 1.83
C PRO A 35 4.62 -17.22 1.21
N PHE A 36 4.50 -17.60 -0.05
CA PHE A 36 5.54 -18.38 -0.74
C PHE A 36 6.87 -17.65 -0.88
N PHE A 37 6.88 -16.32 -0.71
CA PHE A 37 8.10 -15.51 -0.77
C PHE A 37 8.77 -15.33 0.60
N MET A 38 8.20 -15.91 1.65
CA MET A 38 8.72 -15.84 3.02
C MET A 38 9.49 -17.11 3.36
N ASN A 39 10.27 -17.07 4.46
CA ASN A 39 10.88 -18.29 4.99
C ASN A 39 9.80 -19.27 5.47
N GLU A 40 10.18 -20.54 5.65
CA GLU A 40 9.23 -21.61 5.96
C GLU A 40 8.41 -21.36 7.23
N GLU A 41 9.04 -20.86 8.29
CA GLU A 41 8.36 -20.56 9.56
C GLU A 41 7.31 -19.46 9.37
N ASP A 42 7.68 -18.35 8.77
CA ASP A 42 6.80 -17.21 8.54
C ASP A 42 5.70 -17.56 7.54
N GLN A 43 6.02 -18.35 6.53
CA GLN A 43 5.07 -18.87 5.55
C GLN A 43 3.94 -19.62 6.22
N ASN A 44 4.27 -20.56 7.12
CA ASN A 44 3.30 -21.37 7.83
C ASN A 44 2.41 -20.52 8.73
N ILE A 45 2.99 -19.55 9.43
CA ILE A 45 2.24 -18.62 10.28
C ILE A 45 1.23 -17.83 9.46
N LEU A 46 1.68 -17.23 8.35
CA LEU A 46 0.80 -16.40 7.54
C LEU A 46 -0.27 -17.22 6.82
N PHE A 47 0.04 -18.41 6.33
CA PHE A 47 -0.96 -19.31 5.74
C PHE A 47 -2.09 -19.63 6.71
N GLU A 48 -1.75 -19.96 7.95
CA GLU A 48 -2.75 -20.26 8.98
C GLU A 48 -3.65 -19.06 9.23
N ILE A 49 -3.08 -17.86 9.31
CA ILE A 49 -3.84 -16.63 9.52
C ILE A 49 -4.80 -16.38 8.34
N ILE A 50 -4.34 -16.55 7.10
CA ILE A 50 -5.15 -16.36 5.91
C ILE A 50 -6.31 -17.37 5.83
N VAL A 51 -6.05 -18.62 6.16
CA VAL A 51 -7.08 -19.67 6.18
C VAL A 51 -8.15 -19.38 7.22
N ASN A 52 -7.75 -18.92 8.40
CA ASN A 52 -8.67 -18.59 9.49
C ASN A 52 -9.42 -17.27 9.30
N ASN A 53 -8.93 -16.41 8.39
CA ASN A 53 -9.52 -15.11 8.11
C ASN A 53 -9.69 -14.94 6.60
N PRO A 54 -10.73 -15.54 5.99
CA PRO A 54 -10.89 -15.54 4.54
C PRO A 54 -11.08 -14.14 3.97
N ILE A 55 -10.39 -13.84 2.88
CA ILE A 55 -10.40 -12.53 2.24
C ILE A 55 -11.78 -12.15 1.70
N HIS A 56 -12.62 -13.13 1.31
CA HIS A 56 -13.94 -12.86 0.75
C HIS A 56 -14.87 -12.12 1.71
N CYS A 57 -14.58 -12.14 3.00
CA CYS A 57 -15.32 -11.37 4.01
C CYS A 57 -14.95 -9.88 3.98
N TYR A 58 -13.88 -9.49 3.28
CA TYR A 58 -13.30 -8.14 3.33
C TYR A 58 -13.20 -7.44 1.98
N TYR A 59 -13.36 -8.16 0.86
CA TYR A 59 -13.04 -7.60 -0.46
C TYR A 59 -14.18 -6.81 -1.12
N ASP A 60 -15.35 -6.71 -0.50
CA ASP A 60 -16.49 -5.98 -1.05
C ASP A 60 -16.37 -4.46 -0.92
N LYS A 61 -15.54 -3.98 -0.01
CA LYS A 61 -15.31 -2.56 0.24
C LYS A 61 -13.83 -2.26 0.40
N ALA A 62 -13.39 -1.11 -0.13
CA ALA A 62 -12.00 -0.67 0.00
C ALA A 62 -11.56 -0.52 1.46
N GLU A 63 -12.43 0.03 2.30
CA GLU A 63 -12.16 0.21 3.74
C GLU A 63 -11.96 -1.11 4.46
N LEU A 64 -12.79 -2.11 4.15
CA LEU A 64 -12.65 -3.45 4.73
C LEU A 64 -11.34 -4.11 4.30
N MET A 65 -10.89 -3.87 3.07
CA MET A 65 -9.62 -4.42 2.60
C MET A 65 -8.44 -3.80 3.35
N ASN A 66 -8.48 -2.51 3.65
CA ASN A 66 -7.47 -1.86 4.50
C ASN A 66 -7.43 -2.47 5.90
N GLU A 67 -8.59 -2.72 6.49
CA GLU A 67 -8.70 -3.39 7.78
C GLU A 67 -8.13 -4.81 7.72
N TYR A 68 -8.37 -5.51 6.62
CA TYR A 68 -7.83 -6.87 6.41
C TYR A 68 -6.31 -6.88 6.37
N GLY A 69 -5.70 -5.94 5.65
CA GLY A 69 -4.25 -5.80 5.63
C GLY A 69 -3.66 -5.60 7.03
N TYR A 70 -4.28 -4.73 7.82
CA TYR A 70 -3.89 -4.51 9.21
C TYR A 70 -4.10 -5.75 10.09
N LEU A 71 -5.21 -6.45 9.89
CA LEU A 71 -5.51 -7.69 10.63
C LEU A 71 -4.44 -8.76 10.40
N LEU A 72 -4.01 -8.96 9.17
CA LEU A 72 -2.92 -9.89 8.84
C LEU A 72 -1.62 -9.49 9.54
N TYR A 73 -1.27 -8.22 9.47
CA TYR A 73 -0.09 -7.65 10.12
C TYR A 73 -0.14 -7.87 11.64
N LYS A 74 -1.24 -7.51 12.26
CA LYS A 74 -1.43 -7.61 13.72
C LYS A 74 -1.33 -9.06 14.19
N LYS A 75 -2.02 -9.98 13.53
CA LYS A 75 -2.01 -11.39 13.91
C LYS A 75 -0.64 -12.04 13.70
N PHE A 76 0.05 -11.69 12.60
CA PHE A 76 1.39 -12.18 12.34
C PHE A 76 2.37 -11.72 13.42
N ASN A 77 2.37 -10.44 13.74
CA ASN A 77 3.29 -9.89 14.75
C ASN A 77 2.95 -10.38 16.16
N THR A 78 1.67 -10.63 16.44
CA THR A 78 1.27 -11.28 17.70
C THR A 78 1.87 -12.68 17.82
N ALA A 79 1.82 -13.46 16.74
CA ALA A 79 2.40 -14.82 16.71
C ALA A 79 3.93 -14.79 16.86
N LYS A 80 4.59 -13.77 16.30
CA LYS A 80 6.05 -13.58 16.39
C LYS A 80 6.47 -12.87 17.67
N LYS A 81 5.54 -12.45 18.52
CA LYS A 81 5.79 -11.64 19.73
C LYS A 81 6.55 -10.35 19.44
N ALA A 82 6.29 -9.77 18.29
CA ALA A 82 6.89 -8.50 17.85
C ALA A 82 6.02 -7.30 18.23
N HIS A 83 6.60 -6.09 18.18
CA HIS A 83 5.85 -4.86 18.41
C HIS A 83 4.77 -4.68 17.35
N ILE A 84 3.59 -4.23 17.78
CA ILE A 84 2.43 -4.00 16.92
C ILE A 84 2.12 -2.51 16.91
N LYS A 85 2.18 -1.89 15.72
CA LYS A 85 1.73 -0.51 15.54
C LYS A 85 0.21 -0.48 15.61
N ASP A 86 -0.37 0.60 16.17
CA ASP A 86 -1.82 0.76 16.12
C ASP A 86 -2.29 1.07 14.68
N TYR A 87 -3.60 1.02 14.46
CA TYR A 87 -4.17 1.18 13.12
C TYR A 87 -3.88 2.56 12.51
N GLU A 88 -3.86 3.60 13.33
CA GLU A 88 -3.56 4.95 12.86
C GLU A 88 -2.09 5.11 12.45
N GLU A 89 -1.15 4.58 13.23
CA GLU A 89 0.26 4.55 12.84
C GLU A 89 0.47 3.76 11.55
N TYR A 90 -0.17 2.61 11.44
CA TYR A 90 -0.09 1.74 10.25
C TYR A 90 -0.59 2.47 9.00
N LYS A 91 -1.73 3.16 9.10
CA LYS A 91 -2.27 3.96 8.00
C LYS A 91 -1.35 5.11 7.61
N ASN A 92 -0.83 5.82 8.59
CA ASN A 92 -0.07 7.05 8.37
C ASN A 92 1.27 6.82 7.66
N GLU A 93 1.81 5.61 7.69
CA GLU A 93 3.03 5.26 6.95
C GLU A 93 2.85 5.33 5.43
N ILE A 94 1.62 5.35 4.93
CA ILE A 94 1.31 5.49 3.49
C ILE A 94 1.34 6.96 3.05
N TYR A 95 1.07 7.90 3.97
CA TYR A 95 0.96 9.34 3.68
C TYR A 95 2.25 10.02 3.16
N PRO A 96 3.48 9.62 3.53
CA PRO A 96 4.68 10.23 2.96
C PRO A 96 4.72 10.24 1.43
N LYS A 97 4.01 9.31 0.77
CA LYS A 97 3.91 9.31 -0.69
C LYS A 97 3.03 10.42 -1.24
N ASP A 98 1.96 10.78 -0.55
CA ASP A 98 1.10 11.89 -0.95
C ASP A 98 1.86 13.21 -0.93
N ASP A 99 2.73 13.40 0.06
CA ASP A 99 3.61 14.57 0.14
C ASP A 99 4.62 14.59 -1.02
N MET A 100 5.15 13.44 -1.43
CA MET A 100 6.03 13.35 -2.60
C MET A 100 5.32 13.73 -3.89
N TYR A 101 4.08 13.31 -4.09
CA TYR A 101 3.28 13.70 -5.25
C TYR A 101 2.98 15.19 -5.25
N LYS A 102 2.69 15.78 -4.11
CA LYS A 102 2.50 17.23 -3.96
C LYS A 102 3.78 18.01 -4.30
N GLN A 103 4.94 17.54 -3.85
CA GLN A 103 6.23 18.14 -4.21
C GLN A 103 6.49 18.10 -5.71
N ARG A 104 6.26 16.94 -6.35
CA ARG A 104 6.40 16.82 -7.81
C ARG A 104 5.49 17.79 -8.56
N ARG A 105 4.25 17.92 -8.10
CA ARG A 105 3.28 18.85 -8.70
C ARG A 105 3.76 20.30 -8.59
N THR A 106 4.28 20.68 -7.43
CA THR A 106 4.82 22.02 -7.19
C THR A 106 6.03 22.30 -8.08
N HIS A 107 6.96 21.34 -8.21
CA HIS A 107 8.12 21.45 -9.09
C HIS A 107 7.72 21.58 -10.56
N THR A 108 6.73 20.81 -11.02
CA THR A 108 6.23 20.88 -12.39
C THR A 108 5.60 22.25 -12.68
N LEU A 109 4.78 22.78 -11.76
CA LEU A 109 4.18 24.10 -11.88
C LEU A 109 5.24 25.21 -11.93
N PHE A 110 6.25 25.12 -11.08
CA PHE A 110 7.36 26.06 -11.05
C PHE A 110 8.13 26.06 -12.37
N PHE A 111 8.41 24.89 -12.94
CA PHE A 111 9.08 24.73 -14.22
C PHE A 111 8.25 25.36 -15.36
N VAL A 112 6.95 25.10 -15.40
CA VAL A 112 6.03 25.68 -16.39
C VAL A 112 6.03 27.19 -16.30
N CYS A 113 6.00 27.76 -15.09
CA CYS A 113 6.06 29.21 -14.89
C CYS A 113 7.35 29.82 -15.44
N ILE A 114 8.50 29.18 -15.23
CA ILE A 114 9.80 29.63 -15.75
C ILE A 114 9.78 29.64 -17.29
N VAL A 115 9.28 28.57 -17.90
CA VAL A 115 9.17 28.47 -19.36
C VAL A 115 8.30 29.60 -19.93
N LEU A 116 7.15 29.86 -19.31
CA LEU A 116 6.26 30.94 -19.71
C LEU A 116 6.92 32.33 -19.60
N LEU A 117 7.69 32.58 -18.54
CA LEU A 117 8.43 33.82 -18.35
C LEU A 117 9.49 34.01 -19.45
N ILE A 118 10.19 32.93 -19.81
CA ILE A 118 11.18 32.97 -20.90
C ILE A 118 10.50 33.30 -22.22
N PHE A 119 9.37 32.67 -22.56
CA PHE A 119 8.60 32.96 -23.75
C PHE A 119 8.12 34.42 -23.78
N PHE A 120 7.60 34.90 -22.66
CA PHE A 120 7.15 36.29 -22.53
C PHE A 120 8.30 37.28 -22.73
N TYR A 121 9.47 36.97 -22.17
CA TYR A 121 10.67 37.80 -22.32
C TYR A 121 11.13 37.88 -23.79
N ILE A 122 11.18 36.72 -24.46
CA ILE A 122 11.55 36.65 -25.89
C ILE A 122 10.55 37.41 -26.73
N TYR A 123 9.25 37.29 -26.47
CA TYR A 123 8.20 38.01 -27.19
C TYR A 123 8.35 39.55 -27.04
N LYS A 124 8.74 40.00 -25.86
CA LYS A 124 8.89 41.44 -25.57
C LYS A 124 10.12 42.07 -26.23
N ILE A 125 11.16 41.28 -26.50
CA ILE A 125 12.38 41.73 -27.16
C ILE A 125 12.16 41.90 -28.68
N LYS A 126 11.25 41.14 -29.25
CA LYS A 126 10.85 41.31 -30.66
C LYS A 126 9.87 42.46 -30.82
#